data_37258bef72a193674433eb81ff0474e7
#
_entry.id   37258bef72a193674433eb81ff0474e7
#
_cell.length_a   1.000
_cell.length_b   1.000
_cell.length_c   1.000
_cell.angle_alpha   90.00
_cell.angle_beta   90.00
_cell.angle_gamma   90.00
#
_symmetry.space_group_name_H-M   'P 1'
#
loop_
_entity.id
_entity.type
_entity.pdbx_description
1 polymer ?
#
loop_
_entity_poly.entity_id
_entity_poly.type
_entity_poly.pdbx_seq_one_letter_code
_entity_poly.pdbx_strand_id
1 'polypeptide(L)'
;MRNKIIPYNPELKLLARKLRKNSTLPEVLLWQNIKQRAYGVQFHRQVPMLNYITDFYCHEIGLAIEIDGASHDHSFFYDANRQGELEAYGVTFLRFSNEEVKTNMFSVLLVIEETVKEMIE
;
A
#
# COMPACT_ATOMS: atom_id res chain seq x y z
N MET A 1 -4.65 20.52 -2.23
CA MET A 1 -3.80 19.30 -2.23
C MET A 1 -3.85 18.66 -3.61
N ARG A 2 -2.71 18.37 -4.18
CA ARG A 2 -2.64 17.69 -5.47
C ARG A 2 -2.47 16.19 -5.26
N ASN A 3 -3.23 15.41 -6.02
CA ASN A 3 -3.08 13.96 -6.00
C ASN A 3 -1.71 13.57 -6.58
N LYS A 4 -1.07 12.61 -5.96
CA LYS A 4 0.20 12.05 -6.43
C LYS A 4 -0.07 10.84 -7.29
N ILE A 5 -0.43 11.09 -8.53
CA ILE A 5 -0.72 10.03 -9.50
C ILE A 5 0.59 9.60 -10.15
N ILE A 6 0.92 8.34 -10.00
CA ILE A 6 2.18 7.77 -10.49
C ILE A 6 1.90 7.08 -11.83
N PRO A 7 2.70 7.37 -12.87
CA PRO A 7 2.53 6.66 -14.13
C PRO A 7 2.80 5.17 -13.95
N TYR A 8 2.12 4.33 -14.73
CA TYR A 8 2.28 2.90 -14.59
C TYR A 8 2.17 2.18 -15.93
N ASN A 9 2.71 0.96 -15.97
CA ASN A 9 2.61 0.09 -17.11
C ASN A 9 1.18 -0.44 -17.25
N PRO A 10 0.44 -0.11 -18.33
CA PRO A 10 -0.96 -0.54 -18.47
C PRO A 10 -1.16 -2.05 -18.47
N GLU A 11 -0.13 -2.82 -18.81
CA GLU A 11 -0.20 -4.28 -18.80
C GLU A 11 -0.46 -4.84 -17.40
N LEU A 12 -0.17 -4.06 -16.37
CA LEU A 12 -0.38 -4.48 -14.99
C LEU A 12 -1.86 -4.45 -14.56
N LYS A 13 -2.74 -3.84 -15.35
CA LYS A 13 -4.16 -3.73 -14.97
C LYS A 13 -4.82 -5.09 -14.74
N LEU A 14 -4.58 -6.05 -15.62
CA LEU A 14 -5.16 -7.38 -15.48
C LEU A 14 -4.63 -8.11 -14.25
N LEU A 15 -3.32 -7.99 -14.01
CA LEU A 15 -2.71 -8.60 -12.83
C LEU A 15 -3.27 -7.97 -11.55
N ALA A 16 -3.39 -6.64 -11.51
CA ALA A 16 -3.95 -5.96 -10.34
C ALA A 16 -5.39 -6.44 -10.06
N ARG A 17 -6.19 -6.62 -11.12
CA ARG A 17 -7.55 -7.13 -10.97
C ARG A 17 -7.57 -8.54 -10.39
N LYS A 18 -6.68 -9.42 -10.86
CA LYS A 18 -6.55 -10.78 -10.33
C LYS A 18 -6.15 -10.77 -8.86
N LEU A 19 -5.20 -9.90 -8.49
CA LEU A 19 -4.74 -9.79 -7.12
C LEU A 19 -5.86 -9.31 -6.19
N ARG A 20 -6.70 -8.38 -6.65
CA ARG A 20 -7.85 -7.94 -5.85
C ARG A 20 -8.85 -9.07 -5.61
N LYS A 21 -9.05 -9.94 -6.60
CA LYS A 21 -9.96 -11.08 -6.47
C LYS A 21 -9.41 -12.17 -5.57
N ASN A 22 -8.09 -12.27 -5.47
CA ASN A 22 -7.40 -13.31 -4.72
C ASN A 22 -6.62 -12.72 -3.54
N SER A 23 -7.22 -11.78 -2.86
CA SER A 23 -6.60 -11.13 -1.71
C SER A 23 -6.30 -12.13 -0.58
N THR A 24 -5.16 -11.94 0.07
CA THR A 24 -4.82 -12.74 1.25
C THR A 24 -5.67 -12.30 2.44
N LEU A 25 -5.75 -13.13 3.47
CA LEU A 25 -6.51 -12.76 4.67
C LEU A 25 -6.03 -11.45 5.30
N PRO A 26 -4.73 -11.22 5.51
CA PRO A 26 -4.27 -9.93 6.05
C PRO A 26 -4.70 -8.74 5.18
N GLU A 27 -4.65 -8.89 3.86
CA GLU A 27 -5.09 -7.83 2.95
C GLU A 27 -6.57 -7.53 3.11
N VAL A 28 -7.40 -8.57 3.22
CA VAL A 28 -8.85 -8.40 3.43
C VAL A 28 -9.12 -7.70 4.76
N LEU A 29 -8.46 -8.15 5.83
CA LEU A 29 -8.66 -7.58 7.16
C LEU A 29 -8.29 -6.11 7.20
N LEU A 30 -7.15 -5.75 6.64
CA LEU A 30 -6.71 -4.36 6.63
C LEU A 30 -7.63 -3.51 5.76
N TRP A 31 -7.99 -3.99 4.58
CA TRP A 31 -8.87 -3.26 3.67
C TRP A 31 -10.21 -2.91 4.31
N GLN A 32 -10.80 -3.83 5.06
CA GLN A 32 -12.07 -3.58 5.75
C GLN A 32 -12.02 -2.40 6.71
N ASN A 33 -10.83 -2.08 7.22
CA ASN A 33 -10.63 -1.00 8.17
C ASN A 33 -10.22 0.33 7.54
N ILE A 34 -9.66 0.32 6.34
CA ILE A 34 -9.14 1.56 5.73
C ILE A 34 -9.93 2.04 4.53
N LYS A 35 -10.87 1.23 4.04
CA LYS A 35 -11.69 1.59 2.88
C LYS A 35 -12.70 2.69 3.22
N GLN A 36 -13.34 3.23 2.16
CA GLN A 36 -14.45 4.19 2.31
C GLN A 36 -14.05 5.44 3.09
N ARG A 37 -12.85 5.95 2.82
CA ARG A 37 -12.34 7.18 3.43
C ARG A 37 -12.34 7.16 4.96
N ALA A 38 -11.98 6.03 5.54
CA ALA A 38 -11.97 5.85 7.00
C ALA A 38 -11.18 6.93 7.73
N TYR A 39 -10.12 7.46 7.12
CA TYR A 39 -9.27 8.50 7.70
C TYR A 39 -9.40 9.84 6.95
N GLY A 40 -10.49 10.02 6.21
CA GLY A 40 -10.71 11.24 5.45
C GLY A 40 -10.04 11.25 4.07
N VAL A 41 -9.27 10.23 3.76
CA VAL A 41 -8.61 10.08 2.46
C VAL A 41 -8.94 8.70 1.89
N GLN A 42 -8.93 8.59 0.56
CA GLN A 42 -9.33 7.36 -0.11
C GLN A 42 -8.13 6.48 -0.43
N PHE A 43 -8.11 5.28 0.15
CA PHE A 43 -7.16 4.23 -0.22
C PHE A 43 -7.74 3.36 -1.34
N HIS A 44 -6.85 2.85 -2.19
CA HIS A 44 -7.18 1.90 -3.24
C HIS A 44 -6.33 0.65 -3.06
N ARG A 45 -6.81 -0.49 -3.58
CA ARG A 45 -6.13 -1.78 -3.45
C ARG A 45 -5.41 -2.15 -4.73
N GLN A 46 -4.26 -2.80 -4.57
CA GLN A 46 -3.51 -3.38 -5.68
C GLN A 46 -3.37 -2.36 -6.80
N VAL A 47 -2.57 -1.34 -6.53
CA VAL A 47 -2.44 -0.17 -7.41
C VAL A 47 -1.17 -0.28 -8.23
N PRO A 48 -1.29 -0.35 -9.57
CA PRO A 48 -0.11 -0.31 -10.43
C PRO A 48 0.59 1.05 -10.34
N MET A 49 1.90 1.01 -10.17
CA MET A 49 2.74 2.20 -10.17
C MET A 49 4.08 1.83 -10.79
N LEU A 50 4.49 2.51 -11.85
CA LEU A 50 5.64 2.15 -12.66
C LEU A 50 5.47 0.71 -13.17
N ASN A 51 6.42 -0.17 -12.91
CA ASN A 51 6.32 -1.59 -13.27
C ASN A 51 5.98 -2.47 -12.07
N TYR A 52 5.38 -1.88 -11.03
CA TYR A 52 5.10 -2.56 -9.77
C TYR A 52 3.63 -2.41 -9.40
N ILE A 53 3.19 -3.23 -8.44
CA ILE A 53 1.85 -3.11 -7.86
C ILE A 53 2.03 -3.00 -6.35
N THR A 54 1.43 -1.97 -5.75
CA THR A 54 1.43 -1.80 -4.29
C THR A 54 0.13 -2.35 -3.71
N ASP A 55 0.21 -2.89 -2.49
CA ASP A 55 -0.98 -3.48 -1.86
C ASP A 55 -2.08 -2.44 -1.65
N PHE A 56 -1.74 -1.29 -1.11
CA PHE A 56 -2.67 -0.17 -0.91
C PHE A 56 -1.98 1.15 -1.21
N TYR A 57 -2.70 2.07 -1.81
CA TYR A 57 -2.15 3.39 -2.10
C TYR A 57 -3.21 4.46 -2.01
N CYS A 58 -2.83 5.59 -1.42
CA CYS A 58 -3.67 6.79 -1.36
C CYS A 58 -3.05 7.87 -2.24
N HIS A 59 -3.71 8.18 -3.35
CA HIS A 59 -3.22 9.18 -4.30
C HIS A 59 -3.21 10.59 -3.70
N GLU A 60 -4.14 10.87 -2.80
CA GLU A 60 -4.29 12.22 -2.23
C GLU A 60 -3.06 12.67 -1.46
N ILE A 61 -2.39 11.76 -0.78
CA ILE A 61 -1.24 12.10 0.06
C ILE A 61 0.04 11.36 -0.33
N GLY A 62 -0.03 10.44 -1.30
CA GLY A 62 1.15 9.69 -1.73
C GLY A 62 1.61 8.66 -0.72
N LEU A 63 0.68 8.04 -0.01
CA LEU A 63 0.99 7.03 1.00
C LEU A 63 0.68 5.63 0.48
N ALA A 64 1.70 4.77 0.46
CA ALA A 64 1.57 3.35 0.13
C ALA A 64 1.68 2.54 1.41
N ILE A 65 0.84 1.52 1.52
CA ILE A 65 0.88 0.57 2.64
C ILE A 65 1.10 -0.81 2.06
N GLU A 66 2.08 -1.52 2.58
CA GLU A 66 2.39 -2.87 2.14
C GLU A 66 2.39 -3.84 3.31
N ILE A 67 1.84 -5.02 3.05
CA ILE A 67 1.84 -6.11 4.02
C ILE A 67 2.88 -7.12 3.56
N ASP A 68 3.93 -7.29 4.37
CA ASP A 68 5.01 -8.20 4.04
C ASP A 68 4.63 -9.62 4.48
N GLY A 69 4.55 -10.50 3.49
CA GLY A 69 4.29 -11.92 3.76
C GLY A 69 5.53 -12.62 4.29
N ALA A 70 5.35 -13.87 4.67
CA ALA A 70 6.46 -14.71 5.14
C ALA A 70 7.31 -15.25 4.00
N SER A 71 7.06 -14.84 2.76
CA SER A 71 7.82 -15.31 1.61
C SER A 71 9.21 -14.69 1.62
N HIS A 72 10.22 -15.53 1.51
CA HIS A 72 11.62 -15.11 1.45
C HIS A 72 12.13 -15.09 0.01
N ASP A 73 11.23 -15.15 -0.96
CA ASP A 73 11.60 -15.25 -2.38
C ASP A 73 12.00 -13.92 -2.99
N HIS A 74 11.79 -12.82 -2.27
CA HIS A 74 12.14 -11.49 -2.77
C HIS A 74 13.59 -11.17 -2.44
N SER A 75 14.36 -10.82 -3.47
CA SER A 75 15.71 -10.37 -3.21
C SER A 75 15.68 -9.01 -2.53
N PHE A 76 16.56 -8.81 -1.57
CA PHE A 76 16.72 -7.55 -0.88
C PHE A 76 16.95 -6.40 -1.87
N PHE A 77 17.78 -6.64 -2.90
CA PHE A 77 18.10 -5.61 -3.89
C PHE A 77 16.90 -5.24 -4.75
N TYR A 78 16.06 -6.22 -5.10
CA TYR A 78 14.86 -5.93 -5.88
C TYR A 78 13.92 -5.02 -5.08
N ASP A 79 13.68 -5.34 -3.81
CA ASP A 79 12.79 -4.54 -2.96
C ASP A 79 13.35 -3.14 -2.72
N ALA A 80 14.66 -3.02 -2.53
CA ALA A 80 15.30 -1.73 -2.33
C ALA A 80 15.19 -0.85 -3.58
N ASN A 81 15.41 -1.43 -4.77
CA ASN A 81 15.29 -0.70 -6.03
C ASN A 81 13.85 -0.26 -6.27
N ARG A 82 12.89 -1.14 -6.04
CA ARG A 82 11.47 -0.86 -6.19
C ARG A 82 11.05 0.30 -5.28
N GLN A 83 11.39 0.22 -4.02
CA GLN A 83 11.05 1.26 -3.07
C GLN A 83 11.72 2.59 -3.43
N GLY A 84 13.00 2.55 -3.77
CA GLY A 84 13.74 3.76 -4.17
C GLY A 84 13.14 4.44 -5.39
N GLU A 85 12.76 3.67 -6.41
CA GLU A 85 12.14 4.23 -7.60
C GLU A 85 10.82 4.93 -7.26
N LEU A 86 9.98 4.28 -6.45
CA LEU A 86 8.68 4.85 -6.06
C LEU A 86 8.85 6.06 -5.15
N GLU A 87 9.80 6.01 -4.22
CA GLU A 87 10.10 7.16 -3.36
C GLU A 87 10.55 8.37 -4.16
N ALA A 88 11.27 8.15 -5.26
CA ALA A 88 11.69 9.23 -6.15
C ALA A 88 10.49 9.95 -6.78
N TYR A 89 9.35 9.28 -6.90
CA TYR A 89 8.10 9.87 -7.37
C TYR A 89 7.27 10.49 -6.23
N GLY A 90 7.79 10.48 -5.02
CA GLY A 90 7.11 11.08 -3.88
C GLY A 90 6.25 10.15 -3.06
N VAL A 91 6.42 8.84 -3.23
CA VAL A 91 5.67 7.85 -2.46
C VAL A 91 6.31 7.65 -1.10
N THR A 92 5.51 7.69 -0.06
CA THR A 92 5.91 7.33 1.31
C THR A 92 5.37 5.95 1.61
N PHE A 93 6.19 5.10 2.25
CA PHE A 93 5.80 3.72 2.53
C PHE A 93 5.59 3.46 4.01
N LEU A 94 4.53 2.70 4.30
CA LEU A 94 4.36 2.02 5.60
C LEU A 94 4.34 0.53 5.30
N ARG A 95 5.04 -0.24 6.12
CA ARG A 95 5.09 -1.69 5.98
C ARG A 95 4.69 -2.36 7.28
N PHE A 96 3.87 -3.40 7.16
CA PHE A 96 3.43 -4.20 8.30
C PHE A 96 3.59 -5.66 7.94
N SER A 97 3.86 -6.50 8.94
CA SER A 97 3.94 -7.94 8.71
C SER A 97 2.53 -8.54 8.69
N ASN A 98 2.40 -9.71 8.08
CA ASN A 98 1.15 -10.49 8.14
C ASN A 98 0.72 -10.69 9.59
N GLU A 99 1.69 -10.99 10.46
CA GLU A 99 1.43 -11.25 11.88
C GLU A 99 0.85 -10.03 12.57
N GLU A 100 1.44 -8.86 12.34
CA GLU A 100 0.94 -7.62 12.92
C GLU A 100 -0.50 -7.34 12.51
N VAL A 101 -0.81 -7.53 11.23
CA VAL A 101 -2.17 -7.28 10.73
C VAL A 101 -3.16 -8.27 11.33
N LYS A 102 -2.77 -9.54 11.49
CA LYS A 102 -3.67 -10.57 12.02
C LYS A 102 -3.86 -10.49 13.53
N THR A 103 -2.83 -10.10 14.27
CA THR A 103 -2.85 -10.19 15.73
C THR A 103 -2.80 -8.85 16.46
N ASN A 104 -2.48 -7.76 15.76
CA ASN A 104 -2.31 -6.46 16.40
C ASN A 104 -2.85 -5.33 15.53
N MET A 105 -4.06 -5.52 15.02
CA MET A 105 -4.70 -4.56 14.12
C MET A 105 -4.83 -3.18 14.76
N PHE A 106 -5.09 -3.10 16.05
CA PHE A 106 -5.21 -1.82 16.74
C PHE A 106 -3.96 -0.96 16.54
N SER A 107 -2.78 -1.54 16.75
CA SER A 107 -1.52 -0.82 16.59
C SER A 107 -1.27 -0.45 15.13
N VAL A 108 -1.60 -1.34 14.20
CA VAL A 108 -1.47 -1.08 12.77
C VAL A 108 -2.31 0.14 12.38
N LEU A 109 -3.57 0.15 12.78
CA LEU A 109 -4.49 1.25 12.44
C LEU A 109 -4.08 2.56 13.10
N LEU A 110 -3.53 2.50 14.32
CA LEU A 110 -3.04 3.69 15.00
C LEU A 110 -1.89 4.33 14.22
N VAL A 111 -0.94 3.53 13.75
CA VAL A 111 0.18 4.02 12.95
C VAL A 111 -0.31 4.64 11.65
N ILE A 112 -1.27 3.99 10.98
CA ILE A 112 -1.85 4.52 9.73
C ILE A 112 -2.53 5.86 10.00
N GLU A 113 -3.36 5.94 11.02
CA GLU A 113 -4.08 7.17 11.36
C GLU A 113 -3.11 8.33 11.65
N GLU A 114 -2.10 8.07 12.47
CA GLU A 114 -1.09 9.08 12.81
C GLU A 114 -0.34 9.55 11.57
N THR A 115 0.05 8.62 10.71
CA THR A 115 0.77 8.95 9.48
C THR A 115 -0.10 9.79 8.54
N VAL A 116 -1.36 9.41 8.38
CA VAL A 116 -2.29 10.17 7.53
C VAL A 116 -2.45 11.60 8.05
N LYS A 117 -2.62 11.76 9.36
CA LYS A 117 -2.74 13.09 9.97
C LYS A 117 -1.52 13.95 9.70
N GLU A 118 -0.32 13.39 9.86
CA GLU A 118 0.93 14.13 9.61
C GLU A 118 1.05 14.53 8.14
N MET A 119 0.64 13.68 7.22
CA MET A 119 0.79 13.94 5.79
C MET A 119 -0.24 14.91 5.25
N ILE A 120 -1.39 15.06 5.90
CA ILE A 120 -2.42 16.01 5.49
C ILE A 120 -2.01 17.44 5.85
N GLU A 121 -1.28 17.63 6.90
CA GLU A 121 -0.87 18.97 7.36
C GLU A 121 0.14 19.65 6.42
#